data_b8ca212196f189ea1fa36d2d0063436c
#
_entry.id   b8ca212196f189ea1fa36d2d0063436c
#
_cell.length_a   1.000
_cell.length_b   1.000
_cell.length_c   1.000
_cell.angle_alpha   90.00
_cell.angle_beta   90.00
_cell.angle_gamma   90.00
#
_symmetry.space_group_name_H-M   'P 1'
#
loop_
_entity.id
_entity.type
_entity.pdbx_description
1 polymer ?
#
loop_
_entity_poly.entity_id
_entity_poly.type
_entity_poly.pdbx_seq_one_letter_code
_entity_poly.pdbx_strand_id
1 'polypeptide(L)'
;MAITILSSIIMPASVIVAGLSGSNRRSNTRAVNQGGYGTINVGWHRTLREFDLGFIPMLASEWRTIEGLHEATAGGAYGFLLEDPKDCTVSATEGLLQPQDAAVNAGVAGAGYGVPTYRLYKRYSAIGSALVNDRYIGRPQPAGLQLLRNGAAVTLGSAPGNAAISGNLVTFVADQSASVTAVTVGATTSVTLASGIGLASGGRLFLSDLLGADAALLNGRSHSITSLVGNVYTLATNTAGKLITGGGTGYRYPQASQALAWTGRFYVPVHFAADDLPWQLVRGGAPDTRLIVGQSITLQEV
;
A
#
# COMPACT_ATOMS: atom_id res chain seq x y z
N MET A 1 2.04 -18.41 -13.57
CA MET A 1 3.10 -17.38 -13.67
C MET A 1 2.44 -16.02 -13.39
N ALA A 2 3.06 -15.15 -12.61
CA ALA A 2 2.50 -13.80 -12.39
C ALA A 2 2.76 -12.93 -13.62
N ILE A 3 1.78 -12.14 -14.04
CA ILE A 3 1.93 -11.21 -15.17
C ILE A 3 2.87 -10.09 -14.78
N THR A 4 3.88 -9.81 -15.60
CA THR A 4 4.81 -8.70 -15.40
C THR A 4 4.15 -7.38 -15.80
N ILE A 5 4.15 -6.38 -14.91
CA ILE A 5 3.58 -5.06 -15.14
C ILE A 5 4.65 -4.10 -15.65
N LEU A 6 4.44 -3.57 -16.84
CA LEU A 6 5.28 -2.51 -17.44
C LEU A 6 4.84 -1.15 -16.87
N SER A 7 5.44 -0.75 -15.74
CA SER A 7 5.01 0.43 -14.98
C SER A 7 5.26 1.77 -15.71
N SER A 8 6.02 1.77 -16.79
CA SER A 8 6.23 2.95 -17.65
C SER A 8 5.13 3.13 -18.71
N ILE A 9 4.31 2.10 -18.92
CA ILE A 9 3.23 2.14 -19.90
C ILE A 9 1.93 2.47 -19.19
N ILE A 10 1.32 3.60 -19.57
CA ILE A 10 0.06 4.06 -19.02
C ILE A 10 -0.93 4.21 -20.18
N MET A 11 -2.15 3.70 -20.03
CA MET A 11 -3.24 3.92 -20.99
C MET A 11 -3.48 5.41 -21.18
N PRO A 12 -3.39 5.95 -22.41
CA PRO A 12 -3.65 7.36 -22.67
C PRO A 12 -5.08 7.77 -22.32
N ALA A 13 -5.24 8.96 -21.73
CA ALA A 13 -6.54 9.49 -21.37
C ALA A 13 -7.49 9.67 -22.57
N SER A 14 -6.95 9.93 -23.78
CA SER A 14 -7.75 10.04 -25.02
C SER A 14 -8.53 8.77 -25.33
N VAL A 15 -7.96 7.59 -25.08
CA VAL A 15 -8.63 6.30 -25.29
C VAL A 15 -9.74 6.09 -24.26
N ILE A 16 -9.53 6.53 -23.02
CA ILE A 16 -10.52 6.42 -21.94
C ILE A 16 -11.72 7.33 -22.23
N VAL A 17 -11.48 8.52 -22.79
CA VAL A 17 -12.54 9.48 -23.16
C VAL A 17 -13.40 8.95 -24.31
N ALA A 18 -12.85 8.17 -25.23
CA ALA A 18 -13.59 7.57 -26.34
C ALA A 18 -14.67 6.56 -25.88
N GLY A 19 -14.58 6.07 -24.67
CA GLY A 19 -15.57 5.22 -24.03
C GLY A 19 -14.97 3.97 -23.37
N LEU A 20 -15.22 3.85 -22.07
CA LEU A 20 -14.81 2.72 -21.25
C LEU A 20 -16.01 2.26 -20.42
N SER A 21 -16.37 0.99 -20.52
CA SER A 21 -17.26 0.36 -19.54
C SER A 21 -16.47 -0.52 -18.58
N GLY A 22 -17.04 -0.84 -17.44
CA GLY A 22 -16.32 -1.67 -16.47
C GLY A 22 -17.22 -2.39 -15.49
N SER A 23 -16.74 -3.50 -14.99
CA SER A 23 -17.39 -4.30 -13.97
C SER A 23 -16.43 -4.64 -12.83
N ASN A 24 -17.02 -4.87 -11.65
CA ASN A 24 -16.32 -5.37 -10.48
C ASN A 24 -16.67 -6.84 -10.28
N ARG A 25 -15.70 -7.74 -10.39
CA ARG A 25 -15.90 -9.18 -10.23
C ARG A 25 -15.49 -9.66 -8.86
N ARG A 26 -16.33 -10.54 -8.29
CA ARG A 26 -16.00 -11.35 -7.10
C ARG A 26 -16.38 -12.79 -7.39
N SER A 27 -15.65 -13.73 -6.79
CA SER A 27 -16.00 -15.14 -6.83
C SER A 27 -16.54 -15.56 -5.47
N ASN A 28 -17.85 -15.85 -5.43
CA ASN A 28 -18.54 -16.39 -4.26
C ASN A 28 -19.22 -17.70 -4.66
N THR A 29 -19.03 -18.74 -3.87
CA THR A 29 -19.74 -20.00 -4.06
C THR A 29 -20.99 -19.98 -3.19
N ARG A 30 -22.16 -20.26 -3.83
CA ARG A 30 -23.45 -20.35 -3.14
C ARG A 30 -23.90 -21.80 -3.13
N ALA A 31 -24.27 -22.29 -1.96
CA ALA A 31 -24.87 -23.60 -1.79
C ALA A 31 -26.22 -23.43 -1.07
N VAL A 32 -27.26 -24.10 -1.54
CA VAL A 32 -28.57 -24.15 -0.88
C VAL A 32 -28.82 -25.58 -0.45
N ASN A 33 -29.14 -25.78 0.82
CA ASN A 33 -29.46 -27.11 1.35
C ASN A 33 -30.92 -27.47 1.02
N GLN A 34 -31.31 -28.74 1.28
CA GLN A 34 -32.66 -29.21 1.02
C GLN A 34 -33.75 -28.49 1.85
N GLY A 35 -33.36 -27.83 2.97
CA GLY A 35 -34.24 -27.02 3.78
C GLY A 35 -34.40 -25.57 3.30
N GLY A 36 -33.84 -25.21 2.13
CA GLY A 36 -33.93 -23.87 1.55
C GLY A 36 -32.98 -22.82 2.14
N TYR A 37 -32.11 -23.22 3.09
CA TYR A 37 -31.12 -22.31 3.66
C TYR A 37 -29.91 -22.18 2.75
N GLY A 38 -29.55 -20.95 2.42
CA GLY A 38 -28.40 -20.62 1.59
C GLY A 38 -27.14 -20.36 2.43
N THR A 39 -26.01 -20.94 2.01
CA THR A 39 -24.68 -20.62 2.52
C THR A 39 -23.87 -19.98 1.41
N ILE A 40 -23.15 -18.88 1.73
CA ILE A 40 -22.29 -18.17 0.78
C ILE A 40 -20.86 -18.23 1.30
N ASN A 41 -19.97 -18.84 0.52
CA ASN A 41 -18.53 -18.82 0.76
C ASN A 41 -17.89 -17.76 -0.11
N VAL A 42 -17.14 -16.84 0.50
CA VAL A 42 -16.39 -15.79 -0.19
C VAL A 42 -15.09 -16.40 -0.72
N GLY A 43 -15.01 -16.61 -2.04
CA GLY A 43 -13.83 -17.21 -2.67
C GLY A 43 -12.67 -16.22 -2.83
N TRP A 44 -12.96 -15.00 -3.30
CA TRP A 44 -11.95 -13.97 -3.48
C TRP A 44 -11.97 -12.92 -2.37
N HIS A 45 -10.82 -12.68 -1.79
CA HIS A 45 -10.66 -11.70 -0.72
C HIS A 45 -10.77 -10.25 -1.25
N ARG A 46 -10.40 -10.02 -2.50
CA ARG A 46 -10.52 -8.71 -3.17
C ARG A 46 -11.45 -8.78 -4.38
N THR A 47 -11.97 -7.63 -4.76
CA THR A 47 -12.67 -7.42 -6.03
C THR A 47 -11.64 -7.19 -7.12
N LEU A 48 -11.76 -7.89 -8.24
CA LEU A 48 -10.99 -7.61 -9.47
C LEU A 48 -11.85 -6.74 -10.39
N ARG A 49 -11.20 -5.80 -11.07
CA ARG A 49 -11.84 -4.91 -12.04
C ARG A 49 -11.66 -5.47 -13.44
N GLU A 50 -12.67 -5.31 -14.24
CA GLU A 50 -12.69 -5.66 -15.64
C GLU A 50 -13.22 -4.45 -16.41
N PHE A 51 -12.58 -4.12 -17.53
CA PHE A 51 -12.91 -2.95 -18.34
C PHE A 51 -13.04 -3.38 -19.78
N ASP A 52 -14.05 -2.85 -20.48
CA ASP A 52 -14.29 -3.09 -21.90
C ASP A 52 -14.06 -1.80 -22.68
N LEU A 53 -13.21 -1.90 -23.68
CA LEU A 53 -12.85 -0.84 -24.62
C LEU A 53 -13.43 -1.11 -26.01
N GLY A 54 -13.49 -0.06 -26.83
CA GLY A 54 -13.66 -0.22 -28.27
C GLY A 54 -15.09 -0.46 -28.74
N PHE A 55 -16.07 -0.56 -27.84
CA PHE A 55 -17.50 -0.76 -28.21
C PHE A 55 -18.14 0.51 -28.79
N ILE A 56 -17.51 1.67 -28.66
CA ILE A 56 -17.92 2.95 -29.27
C ILE A 56 -17.00 3.23 -30.46
N PRO A 57 -17.52 3.65 -31.61
CA PRO A 57 -16.70 4.05 -32.75
C PRO A 57 -15.76 5.19 -32.38
N MET A 58 -14.47 5.01 -32.63
CA MET A 58 -13.41 5.98 -32.37
C MET A 58 -12.64 6.32 -33.64
N LEU A 59 -11.90 7.43 -33.61
CA LEU A 59 -11.04 7.81 -34.74
C LEU A 59 -9.91 6.77 -34.96
N ALA A 60 -9.48 6.59 -36.20
CA ALA A 60 -8.38 5.72 -36.52
C ALA A 60 -7.06 6.09 -35.83
N SER A 61 -6.87 7.37 -35.47
CA SER A 61 -5.73 7.84 -34.67
C SER A 61 -5.77 7.33 -33.23
N GLU A 62 -6.94 7.28 -32.63
CA GLU A 62 -7.15 6.72 -31.27
C GLU A 62 -6.99 5.20 -31.29
N TRP A 63 -7.54 4.55 -32.32
CA TRP A 63 -7.39 3.12 -32.52
C TRP A 63 -5.94 2.68 -32.65
N ARG A 64 -5.12 3.42 -33.43
CA ARG A 64 -3.68 3.15 -33.53
C ARG A 64 -2.96 3.20 -32.17
N THR A 65 -3.47 3.99 -31.24
CA THR A 65 -2.92 4.03 -29.88
C THR A 65 -3.19 2.73 -29.13
N ILE A 66 -4.39 2.16 -29.30
CA ILE A 66 -4.73 0.83 -28.72
C ILE A 66 -3.89 -0.27 -29.37
N GLU A 67 -3.76 -0.24 -30.71
CA GLU A 67 -2.92 -1.17 -31.46
C GLU A 67 -1.47 -1.11 -30.99
N GLY A 68 -0.89 0.09 -30.90
CA GLY A 68 0.47 0.28 -30.40
C GLY A 68 0.67 -0.21 -28.97
N LEU A 69 -0.35 -0.05 -28.11
CA LEU A 69 -0.32 -0.58 -26.76
C LEU A 69 -0.37 -2.10 -26.75
N HIS A 70 -1.25 -2.71 -27.55
CA HIS A 70 -1.40 -4.15 -27.68
C HIS A 70 -0.10 -4.80 -28.19
N GLU A 71 0.52 -4.23 -29.21
CA GLU A 71 1.83 -4.67 -29.71
C GLU A 71 2.94 -4.53 -28.64
N ALA A 72 2.99 -3.39 -27.96
CA ALA A 72 4.01 -3.14 -26.93
C ALA A 72 3.88 -4.07 -25.72
N THR A 73 2.68 -4.58 -25.45
CA THR A 73 2.41 -5.53 -24.36
C THR A 73 2.37 -6.99 -24.81
N ALA A 74 2.70 -7.25 -26.09
CA ALA A 74 2.64 -8.57 -26.70
C ALA A 74 1.28 -9.25 -26.46
N GLY A 75 0.20 -8.58 -26.82
CA GLY A 75 -1.15 -9.00 -26.47
C GLY A 75 -1.38 -8.97 -24.96
N GLY A 76 -1.86 -10.08 -24.41
CA GLY A 76 -2.11 -10.23 -22.98
C GLY A 76 -0.92 -10.61 -22.12
N ALA A 77 0.31 -10.73 -22.70
CA ALA A 77 1.48 -11.27 -22.00
C ALA A 77 2.03 -10.34 -20.90
N TYR A 78 1.95 -9.02 -21.10
CA TYR A 78 2.40 -8.01 -20.17
C TYR A 78 1.25 -7.11 -19.73
N GLY A 79 1.29 -6.71 -18.47
CA GLY A 79 0.35 -5.73 -17.95
C GLY A 79 0.89 -4.30 -18.05
N PHE A 80 -0.02 -3.34 -18.00
CA PHE A 80 0.23 -1.90 -18.02
C PHE A 80 -0.67 -1.18 -17.02
N LEU A 81 -0.58 0.13 -16.93
CA LEU A 81 -1.30 0.92 -15.96
C LEU A 81 -2.52 1.60 -16.59
N LEU A 82 -3.66 1.49 -15.91
CA LEU A 82 -4.91 2.16 -16.26
C LEU A 82 -5.34 3.08 -15.12
N GLU A 83 -5.71 4.31 -15.45
CA GLU A 83 -6.43 5.16 -14.51
C GLU A 83 -7.92 4.86 -14.61
N ASP A 84 -8.50 4.24 -13.56
CA ASP A 84 -9.93 3.94 -13.52
C ASP A 84 -10.75 5.23 -13.41
N PRO A 85 -11.52 5.65 -14.42
CA PRO A 85 -12.23 6.92 -14.40
C PRO A 85 -13.28 7.00 -13.29
N LYS A 86 -13.76 5.87 -12.79
CA LYS A 86 -14.73 5.80 -11.71
C LYS A 86 -14.06 5.86 -10.33
N ASP A 87 -12.86 5.29 -10.17
CA ASP A 87 -12.28 5.07 -8.86
C ASP A 87 -10.74 5.04 -8.92
N CYS A 88 -10.15 6.21 -9.16
CA CYS A 88 -8.69 6.42 -9.17
C CYS A 88 -8.20 7.36 -8.07
N THR A 89 -9.10 7.92 -7.25
CA THR A 89 -8.77 8.91 -6.22
C THR A 89 -8.91 8.35 -4.82
N VAL A 90 -8.16 8.91 -3.89
CA VAL A 90 -8.21 8.57 -2.46
C VAL A 90 -8.30 9.86 -1.65
N SER A 91 -9.36 9.96 -0.85
CA SER A 91 -9.56 11.06 0.08
C SER A 91 -8.88 10.78 1.42
N ALA A 92 -8.74 11.80 2.28
CA ALA A 92 -8.13 11.68 3.61
C ALA A 92 -8.89 10.72 4.55
N THR A 93 -10.18 10.48 4.30
CA THR A 93 -11.00 9.57 5.09
C THR A 93 -10.96 8.12 4.58
N GLU A 94 -10.56 7.93 3.32
CA GLU A 94 -10.44 6.62 2.68
C GLU A 94 -9.01 6.08 2.70
N GLY A 95 -8.03 6.98 2.66
CA GLY A 95 -6.62 6.61 2.61
C GLY A 95 -6.09 6.16 3.96
N LEU A 96 -5.45 4.98 3.98
CA LEU A 96 -4.86 4.40 5.18
C LEU A 96 -3.41 4.01 4.92
N LEU A 97 -2.58 4.16 5.93
CA LEU A 97 -1.26 3.56 5.99
C LEU A 97 -1.32 2.38 6.95
N GLN A 98 -1.17 1.17 6.42
CA GLN A 98 -1.11 -0.04 7.24
C GLN A 98 0.32 -0.57 7.33
N PRO A 99 0.74 -1.13 8.48
CA PRO A 99 2.06 -1.72 8.63
C PRO A 99 2.32 -2.76 7.54
N GLN A 100 3.49 -2.69 6.91
CA GLN A 100 3.93 -3.71 5.96
C GLN A 100 4.10 -5.06 6.66
N ASP A 101 4.71 -5.03 7.83
CA ASP A 101 4.87 -6.17 8.71
C ASP A 101 4.39 -5.77 10.11
N ALA A 102 3.23 -6.27 10.49
CA ALA A 102 2.64 -5.99 11.80
C ALA A 102 3.54 -6.48 12.94
N ALA A 103 4.30 -7.57 12.75
CA ALA A 103 5.18 -8.11 13.77
C ALA A 103 6.43 -7.24 13.96
N VAL A 104 7.03 -6.70 12.88
CA VAL A 104 8.13 -5.72 12.95
C VAL A 104 7.65 -4.45 13.64
N ASN A 105 6.52 -3.90 13.19
CA ASN A 105 5.96 -2.68 13.77
C ASN A 105 5.50 -2.87 15.23
N ALA A 106 5.13 -4.08 15.60
CA ALA A 106 4.78 -4.44 16.98
C ALA A 106 6.00 -4.78 17.85
N GLY A 107 7.19 -4.92 17.28
CA GLY A 107 8.39 -5.33 18.01
C GLY A 107 8.33 -6.77 18.52
N VAL A 108 7.60 -7.67 17.83
CA VAL A 108 7.47 -9.06 18.25
C VAL A 108 8.79 -9.80 18.00
N ALA A 109 9.25 -10.56 19.00
CA ALA A 109 10.46 -11.37 18.89
C ALA A 109 10.33 -12.44 17.78
N GLY A 110 11.39 -12.62 16.99
CA GLY A 110 11.40 -13.57 15.87
C GLY A 110 10.84 -13.01 14.55
N ALA A 111 10.18 -11.85 14.57
CA ALA A 111 9.84 -11.12 13.36
C ALA A 111 11.07 -10.48 12.71
N GLY A 112 10.95 -10.06 11.47
CA GLY A 112 12.00 -9.34 10.76
C GLY A 112 12.50 -8.11 11.50
N TYR A 113 13.72 -7.71 11.19
CA TYR A 113 14.33 -6.50 11.73
C TYR A 113 14.08 -5.34 10.78
N GLY A 114 13.99 -4.13 11.31
CA GLY A 114 13.95 -2.93 10.49
C GLY A 114 13.07 -1.82 11.05
N VAL A 115 13.22 -0.66 10.45
CA VAL A 115 12.39 0.52 10.73
C VAL A 115 10.94 0.23 10.34
N PRO A 116 9.96 0.68 11.13
CA PRO A 116 8.55 0.52 10.78
C PRO A 116 8.24 1.10 9.39
N THR A 117 7.71 0.26 8.52
CA THR A 117 7.30 0.60 7.16
C THR A 117 5.81 0.36 6.97
N TYR A 118 5.21 1.12 6.07
CA TYR A 118 3.78 1.10 5.84
C TYR A 118 3.48 0.95 4.36
N ARG A 119 2.31 0.37 4.05
CA ARG A 119 1.74 0.27 2.71
C ARG A 119 0.51 1.14 2.59
N LEU A 120 0.25 1.58 1.37
CA LEU A 120 -0.90 2.40 1.03
C LEU A 120 -2.14 1.53 0.81
N TYR A 121 -3.25 1.90 1.45
CA TYR A 121 -4.54 1.26 1.28
C TYR A 121 -5.63 2.29 1.03
N LYS A 122 -6.66 1.89 0.29
CA LYS A 122 -7.93 2.60 0.18
C LYS A 122 -9.02 1.82 0.88
N ARG A 123 -9.73 2.46 1.80
CA ARG A 123 -10.87 1.91 2.53
C ARG A 123 -12.16 2.17 1.79
N TYR A 124 -12.93 1.12 1.58
CA TYR A 124 -14.31 1.19 1.14
C TYR A 124 -15.21 0.87 2.34
N SER A 125 -16.14 1.75 2.65
CA SER A 125 -17.09 1.58 3.73
C SER A 125 -18.51 1.63 3.19
N ALA A 126 -19.40 0.81 3.76
CA ALA A 126 -20.82 0.93 3.51
C ALA A 126 -21.43 2.03 4.39
N ILE A 127 -22.24 2.91 3.81
CA ILE A 127 -22.89 4.01 4.53
C ILE A 127 -23.73 3.42 5.67
N GLY A 128 -23.52 3.95 6.89
CA GLY A 128 -24.25 3.51 8.09
C GLY A 128 -23.83 2.14 8.63
N SER A 129 -22.71 1.57 8.19
CA SER A 129 -22.23 0.27 8.64
C SER A 129 -20.77 0.34 9.09
N ALA A 130 -20.40 -0.50 10.04
CA ALA A 130 -19.00 -0.75 10.43
C ALA A 130 -18.25 -1.67 9.45
N LEU A 131 -18.94 -2.19 8.42
CA LEU A 131 -18.30 -3.07 7.44
C LEU A 131 -17.39 -2.26 6.52
N VAL A 132 -16.14 -2.64 6.49
CA VAL A 132 -15.10 -2.02 5.68
C VAL A 132 -14.34 -3.05 4.86
N ASN A 133 -13.80 -2.63 3.74
CA ASN A 133 -12.88 -3.42 2.93
C ASN A 133 -11.70 -2.55 2.54
N ASP A 134 -10.49 -2.95 2.93
CA ASP A 134 -9.26 -2.21 2.67
C ASP A 134 -8.57 -2.80 1.44
N ARG A 135 -8.50 -2.02 0.37
CA ARG A 135 -7.82 -2.38 -0.87
C ARG A 135 -6.38 -1.89 -0.82
N TYR A 136 -5.45 -2.80 -1.00
CA TYR A 136 -4.04 -2.47 -1.19
C TYR A 136 -3.82 -1.68 -2.48
N ILE A 137 -3.07 -0.58 -2.41
CA ILE A 137 -2.71 0.27 -3.55
C ILE A 137 -1.25 0.06 -3.87
N GLY A 138 -1.01 -0.77 -4.88
CA GLY A 138 0.34 -1.13 -5.32
C GLY A 138 0.98 -0.11 -6.28
N ARG A 139 0.17 0.78 -6.89
CA ARG A 139 0.61 1.72 -7.93
C ARG A 139 0.05 3.12 -7.68
N PRO A 140 0.49 3.81 -6.60
CA PRO A 140 0.10 5.20 -6.39
C PRO A 140 0.72 6.08 -7.47
N GLN A 141 0.03 7.16 -7.84
CA GLN A 141 0.60 8.20 -8.69
C GLN A 141 1.47 9.11 -7.81
N PRO A 142 2.74 9.35 -8.18
CA PRO A 142 3.61 10.23 -7.39
C PRO A 142 3.11 11.68 -7.35
N ALA A 143 2.52 12.14 -8.45
CA ALA A 143 1.97 13.49 -8.56
C ALA A 143 0.73 13.64 -7.68
N GLY A 144 0.76 14.60 -6.75
CA GLY A 144 -0.35 14.91 -5.85
C GLY A 144 -0.53 13.92 -4.69
N LEU A 145 0.38 12.96 -4.52
CA LEU A 145 0.37 12.10 -3.35
C LEU A 145 0.79 12.87 -2.12
N GLN A 146 -0.04 12.85 -1.08
CA GLN A 146 0.23 13.50 0.19
C GLN A 146 0.02 12.50 1.33
N LEU A 147 0.99 12.43 2.23
CA LEU A 147 0.88 11.69 3.48
C LEU A 147 0.30 12.58 4.57
N LEU A 148 -0.53 12.01 5.43
CA LEU A 148 -1.16 12.71 6.55
C LEU A 148 -0.88 11.98 7.85
N ARG A 149 -0.64 12.76 8.90
CA ARG A 149 -0.48 12.28 10.29
C ARG A 149 -1.37 13.10 11.19
N ASN A 150 -2.36 12.47 11.80
CA ASN A 150 -3.43 13.15 12.56
C ASN A 150 -4.11 14.27 11.76
N GLY A 151 -4.30 14.06 10.45
CA GLY A 151 -4.90 15.04 9.54
C GLY A 151 -3.95 16.12 9.04
N ALA A 152 -2.75 16.28 9.59
CA ALA A 152 -1.74 17.23 9.10
C ALA A 152 -0.85 16.62 8.03
N ALA A 153 -0.47 17.42 7.04
CA ALA A 153 0.43 17.00 5.97
C ALA A 153 1.84 16.66 6.50
N VAL A 154 2.38 15.53 6.03
CA VAL A 154 3.75 15.12 6.31
C VAL A 154 4.63 15.53 5.12
N THR A 155 5.73 16.22 5.40
CA THR A 155 6.71 16.59 4.39
C THR A 155 7.51 15.36 3.96
N LEU A 156 7.78 15.24 2.65
CA LEU A 156 8.69 14.22 2.14
C LEU A 156 10.14 14.70 2.27
N GLY A 157 11.02 13.83 2.75
CA GLY A 157 12.43 14.15 2.93
C GLY A 157 13.10 13.38 4.06
N SER A 158 14.33 13.78 4.40
CA SER A 158 15.19 13.13 5.39
C SER A 158 15.22 13.80 6.76
N ALA A 159 14.50 14.92 6.95
CA ALA A 159 14.46 15.60 8.25
C ALA A 159 13.60 14.82 9.26
N PRO A 160 13.84 14.99 10.58
CA PRO A 160 13.04 14.34 11.61
C PRO A 160 11.53 14.58 11.43
N GLY A 161 10.72 13.51 11.55
CA GLY A 161 9.29 13.55 11.36
C GLY A 161 8.79 13.55 9.91
N ASN A 162 9.69 13.67 8.94
CA ASN A 162 9.38 13.53 7.52
C ASN A 162 9.18 12.05 7.15
N ALA A 163 8.80 11.80 5.91
CA ALA A 163 8.68 10.45 5.37
C ALA A 163 9.33 10.33 3.99
N ALA A 164 9.73 9.12 3.64
CA ALA A 164 10.15 8.74 2.30
C ALA A 164 9.15 7.76 1.70
N ILE A 165 8.94 7.86 0.38
CA ILE A 165 8.10 6.94 -0.37
C ILE A 165 8.96 6.28 -1.43
N SER A 166 8.94 4.94 -1.45
CA SER A 166 9.59 4.15 -2.48
C SER A 166 8.55 3.18 -3.07
N GLY A 167 8.10 3.48 -4.29
CA GLY A 167 6.98 2.77 -4.90
C GLY A 167 5.70 2.95 -4.07
N ASN A 168 5.28 1.90 -3.36
CA ASN A 168 4.10 1.89 -2.50
C ASN A 168 4.43 1.72 -1.01
N LEU A 169 5.71 1.80 -0.67
CA LEU A 169 6.21 1.71 0.70
C LEU A 169 6.50 3.11 1.24
N VAL A 170 6.01 3.37 2.43
CA VAL A 170 6.23 4.60 3.20
C VAL A 170 7.09 4.26 4.40
N THR A 171 8.20 4.98 4.55
CA THR A 171 9.10 4.88 5.71
C THR A 171 9.21 6.25 6.35
N PHE A 172 8.89 6.34 7.63
CA PHE A 172 9.03 7.60 8.38
C PHE A 172 10.47 7.75 8.87
N VAL A 173 10.96 8.97 8.83
CA VAL A 173 12.16 9.37 9.58
C VAL A 173 11.76 9.53 11.05
N ALA A 174 12.58 9.07 11.96
CA ALA A 174 12.31 9.19 13.39
C ALA A 174 12.01 10.65 13.78
N ASP A 175 10.98 10.86 14.57
CA ASP A 175 10.61 12.20 15.07
C ASP A 175 11.67 12.78 16.00
N GLN A 176 12.19 11.90 16.86
CA GLN A 176 13.22 12.21 17.84
C GLN A 176 14.11 10.99 18.08
N SER A 177 15.33 11.23 18.52
CA SER A 177 16.28 10.21 18.92
C SER A 177 17.12 10.68 20.10
N ALA A 178 17.61 9.75 20.90
CA ALA A 178 18.56 10.01 21.96
C ALA A 178 19.49 8.80 22.13
N SER A 179 20.73 9.05 22.55
CA SER A 179 21.69 7.99 22.86
C SER A 179 21.23 7.18 24.08
N VAL A 180 21.49 5.88 24.06
CA VAL A 180 21.25 4.98 25.18
C VAL A 180 22.44 5.03 26.12
N THR A 181 22.22 5.48 27.34
CA THR A 181 23.28 5.60 28.35
C THR A 181 23.43 4.37 29.22
N ALA A 182 22.33 3.63 29.45
CA ALA A 182 22.37 2.38 30.20
C ALA A 182 21.27 1.42 29.76
N VAL A 183 21.54 0.13 29.88
CA VAL A 183 20.56 -0.97 29.76
C VAL A 183 20.65 -1.83 31.00
N THR A 184 19.54 -2.04 31.68
CA THR A 184 19.41 -2.99 32.78
C THR A 184 18.64 -4.19 32.32
N VAL A 185 19.31 -5.32 32.25
CA VAL A 185 18.73 -6.60 31.82
C VAL A 185 17.89 -7.22 32.95
N GLY A 186 16.80 -7.90 32.61
CA GLY A 186 15.91 -8.49 33.58
C GLY A 186 14.69 -9.14 32.92
N ALA A 187 13.74 -9.62 33.73
CA ALA A 187 12.44 -10.11 33.25
C ALA A 187 11.67 -9.02 32.48
N THR A 188 11.89 -7.76 32.87
CA THR A 188 11.60 -6.54 32.10
C THR A 188 12.91 -5.79 31.89
N THR A 189 13.14 -5.29 30.70
CA THR A 189 14.36 -4.54 30.36
C THR A 189 14.16 -3.07 30.62
N SER A 190 15.09 -2.42 31.34
CA SER A 190 15.06 -0.97 31.46
C SER A 190 16.13 -0.33 30.59
N VAL A 191 15.76 0.67 29.81
CA VAL A 191 16.65 1.43 28.91
C VAL A 191 16.61 2.88 29.34
N THR A 192 17.80 3.42 29.66
CA THR A 192 17.97 4.84 30.01
C THR A 192 18.47 5.62 28.80
N LEU A 193 17.75 6.65 28.42
CA LEU A 193 18.17 7.58 27.36
C LEU A 193 18.81 8.83 27.96
N ALA A 194 19.72 9.45 27.20
CA ALA A 194 20.37 10.70 27.60
C ALA A 194 19.36 11.87 27.72
N SER A 195 18.26 11.82 26.98
CA SER A 195 17.17 12.79 27.04
C SER A 195 15.84 12.12 26.73
N GLY A 196 14.74 12.74 27.18
CA GLY A 196 13.40 12.27 26.82
C GLY A 196 13.09 12.51 25.34
N ILE A 197 12.48 11.54 24.69
CA ILE A 197 12.08 11.61 23.27
C ILE A 197 10.55 11.66 23.09
N GLY A 198 9.82 12.13 24.11
CA GLY A 198 8.39 12.35 24.05
C GLY A 198 7.54 11.08 23.87
N LEU A 199 8.05 9.91 24.30
CA LEU A 199 7.27 8.67 24.41
C LEU A 199 6.59 8.58 25.77
N ALA A 200 5.55 7.76 25.86
CA ALA A 200 4.81 7.49 27.09
C ALA A 200 4.65 5.98 27.30
N SER A 201 4.19 5.59 28.48
CA SER A 201 3.76 4.21 28.75
C SER A 201 2.66 3.79 27.73
N GLY A 202 2.72 2.56 27.26
CA GLY A 202 1.89 2.06 26.16
C GLY A 202 2.42 2.38 24.76
N GLY A 203 3.39 3.29 24.65
CA GLY A 203 4.08 3.61 23.39
C GLY A 203 5.15 2.56 23.02
N ARG A 204 5.88 2.86 21.95
CA ARG A 204 6.95 1.99 21.42
C ARG A 204 8.24 2.75 21.24
N LEU A 205 9.32 2.16 21.76
CA LEU A 205 10.71 2.64 21.61
C LEU A 205 11.42 1.74 20.61
N PHE A 206 11.94 2.31 19.53
CA PHE A 206 12.82 1.58 18.61
C PHE A 206 14.28 1.75 19.05
N LEU A 207 15.05 0.64 19.03
CA LEU A 207 16.42 0.62 19.46
C LEU A 207 17.35 0.14 18.35
N SER A 208 18.52 0.76 18.22
CA SER A 208 19.59 0.31 17.34
C SER A 208 20.97 0.49 17.97
N ASP A 209 21.92 -0.29 17.47
CA ASP A 209 23.34 -0.17 17.75
C ASP A 209 23.72 -0.32 19.25
N LEU A 210 22.87 -0.97 20.04
CA LEU A 210 23.22 -1.40 21.40
C LEU A 210 24.39 -2.39 21.34
N LEU A 211 25.19 -2.40 22.37
CA LEU A 211 26.38 -3.24 22.48
C LEU A 211 26.12 -4.49 23.34
N GLY A 212 26.91 -5.54 23.13
CA GLY A 212 26.83 -6.79 23.86
C GLY A 212 26.50 -7.98 22.96
N ALA A 213 26.85 -9.19 23.41
CA ALA A 213 26.69 -10.42 22.63
C ALA A 213 25.21 -10.72 22.28
N ASP A 214 24.28 -10.32 23.15
CA ASP A 214 22.83 -10.54 22.98
C ASP A 214 22.08 -9.28 22.52
N ALA A 215 22.77 -8.21 22.11
CA ALA A 215 22.15 -6.93 21.72
C ALA A 215 21.14 -7.06 20.56
N ALA A 216 21.30 -8.07 19.72
CA ALA A 216 20.34 -8.39 18.64
C ALA A 216 18.90 -8.66 19.13
N LEU A 217 18.70 -8.97 20.41
CA LEU A 217 17.37 -9.10 21.00
C LEU A 217 16.60 -7.77 21.05
N LEU A 218 17.32 -6.66 21.14
CA LEU A 218 16.77 -5.32 21.23
C LEU A 218 17.00 -4.50 19.95
N ASN A 219 18.13 -4.68 19.28
CA ASN A 219 18.50 -3.90 18.11
C ASN A 219 17.58 -4.16 16.90
N GLY A 220 17.30 -3.10 16.15
CA GLY A 220 16.52 -3.13 14.93
C GLY A 220 15.03 -3.39 15.14
N ARG A 221 14.51 -3.15 16.34
CA ARG A 221 13.11 -3.47 16.72
C ARG A 221 12.46 -2.37 17.54
N SER A 222 11.13 -2.34 17.48
CA SER A 222 10.28 -1.51 18.34
C SER A 222 9.79 -2.31 19.55
N HIS A 223 10.02 -1.82 20.74
CA HIS A 223 9.67 -2.46 22.00
C HIS A 223 8.53 -1.72 22.69
N SER A 224 7.55 -2.44 23.23
CA SER A 224 6.46 -1.85 24.00
C SER A 224 6.98 -1.35 25.35
N ILE A 225 6.62 -0.11 25.68
CA ILE A 225 6.95 0.56 26.94
C ILE A 225 5.86 0.24 27.95
N THR A 226 6.21 -0.43 29.06
CA THR A 226 5.29 -0.75 30.14
C THR A 226 5.26 0.35 31.20
N SER A 227 6.38 1.03 31.40
CA SER A 227 6.50 2.13 32.36
C SER A 227 7.57 3.13 31.89
N LEU A 228 7.41 4.38 32.30
CA LEU A 228 8.34 5.47 32.04
C LEU A 228 8.52 6.31 33.31
N VAL A 229 9.76 6.46 33.76
CA VAL A 229 10.14 7.33 34.88
C VAL A 229 11.30 8.20 34.44
N GLY A 230 11.09 9.49 34.27
CA GLY A 230 12.12 10.38 33.71
C GLY A 230 12.52 9.92 32.29
N ASN A 231 13.80 9.58 32.14
CA ASN A 231 14.34 9.07 30.86
C ASN A 231 14.56 7.55 30.88
N VAL A 232 14.02 6.83 31.87
CA VAL A 232 14.12 5.37 32.02
C VAL A 232 12.86 4.73 31.46
N TYR A 233 13.01 3.99 30.38
CA TYR A 233 11.94 3.27 29.67
C TYR A 233 11.99 1.79 30.06
N THR A 234 10.97 1.31 30.74
CA THR A 234 10.82 -0.14 31.03
C THR A 234 10.09 -0.81 29.88
N LEU A 235 10.71 -1.80 29.30
CA LEU A 235 10.22 -2.53 28.13
C LEU A 235 9.58 -3.87 28.55
N ALA A 236 8.56 -4.31 27.84
CA ALA A 236 7.95 -5.62 28.04
C ALA A 236 8.89 -6.80 27.66
N THR A 237 10.02 -6.52 27.04
CA THR A 237 10.98 -7.52 26.55
C THR A 237 11.77 -8.10 27.71
N ASN A 238 11.82 -9.43 27.77
CA ASN A 238 12.64 -10.15 28.76
C ASN A 238 14.06 -10.33 28.23
N THR A 239 15.04 -9.82 28.97
CA THR A 239 16.47 -9.97 28.71
C THR A 239 17.24 -10.56 29.91
N ALA A 240 16.55 -11.25 30.81
CA ALA A 240 17.20 -11.88 31.98
C ALA A 240 18.34 -12.82 31.55
N GLY A 241 19.49 -12.69 32.20
CA GLY A 241 20.68 -13.49 31.90
C GLY A 241 21.37 -13.17 30.57
N LYS A 242 21.03 -12.05 29.91
CA LYS A 242 21.60 -11.64 28.64
C LYS A 242 22.72 -10.61 28.82
N LEU A 243 23.63 -10.58 27.86
CA LEU A 243 24.76 -9.63 27.83
C LEU A 243 24.45 -8.48 26.88
N ILE A 244 23.80 -7.45 27.41
CA ILE A 244 23.45 -6.23 26.67
C ILE A 244 23.92 -5.04 27.49
N THR A 245 24.60 -4.09 26.83
CA THR A 245 25.12 -2.88 27.48
C THR A 245 24.57 -1.64 26.76
N GLY A 246 24.76 -0.48 27.39
CA GLY A 246 24.48 0.82 26.79
C GLY A 246 25.30 1.07 25.54
N GLY A 247 25.14 2.19 24.95
CA GLY A 247 25.55 2.56 23.59
C GLY A 247 24.36 2.49 22.65
N GLY A 248 24.54 2.87 21.39
CA GLY A 248 23.46 2.91 20.43
C GLY A 248 22.45 4.03 20.66
N THR A 249 21.30 3.93 20.02
CA THR A 249 20.32 5.01 19.94
C THR A 249 18.91 4.48 20.09
N GLY A 250 18.08 5.21 20.85
CA GLY A 250 16.65 5.04 20.93
C GLY A 250 15.95 6.04 20.02
N TYR A 251 14.94 5.58 19.29
CA TYR A 251 14.18 6.38 18.32
C TYR A 251 12.69 6.35 18.61
N ARG A 252 12.04 7.48 18.34
CA ARG A 252 10.59 7.59 18.30
C ARG A 252 10.13 7.65 16.85
N TYR A 253 9.38 6.66 16.42
CA TYR A 253 8.62 6.64 15.17
C TYR A 253 7.14 6.93 15.42
N PRO A 254 6.30 7.08 14.38
CA PRO A 254 4.86 7.22 14.56
C PRO A 254 4.30 6.13 15.47
N GLN A 255 3.47 6.56 16.43
CA GLN A 255 2.88 5.67 17.44
C GLN A 255 1.48 5.19 17.01
N ALA A 256 1.02 4.08 17.57
CA ALA A 256 -0.30 3.49 17.25
C ALA A 256 -1.49 4.43 17.55
N SER A 257 -1.29 5.42 18.44
CA SER A 257 -2.28 6.45 18.75
C SER A 257 -2.41 7.53 17.67
N GLN A 258 -1.55 7.52 16.66
CA GLN A 258 -1.55 8.51 15.58
C GLN A 258 -2.23 7.94 14.35
N ALA A 259 -3.23 8.66 13.83
CA ALA A 259 -3.89 8.31 12.59
C ALA A 259 -2.94 8.62 11.42
N LEU A 260 -2.54 7.57 10.70
CA LEU A 260 -1.72 7.68 9.50
C LEU A 260 -2.61 7.45 8.28
N ALA A 261 -2.66 8.43 7.39
CA ALA A 261 -3.48 8.42 6.19
C ALA A 261 -2.69 8.93 4.99
N TRP A 262 -3.29 8.86 3.81
CA TRP A 262 -2.76 9.46 2.60
C TRP A 262 -3.88 9.93 1.68
N THR A 263 -3.57 10.84 0.80
CA THR A 263 -4.44 11.29 -0.28
C THR A 263 -3.70 11.25 -1.61
N GLY A 264 -4.42 11.12 -2.69
CA GLY A 264 -3.81 11.13 -4.03
C GLY A 264 -4.60 10.33 -5.05
N ARG A 265 -3.90 9.92 -6.09
CA ARG A 265 -4.45 9.10 -7.17
C ARG A 265 -3.66 7.80 -7.30
N PHE A 266 -4.24 6.82 -7.98
CA PHE A 266 -3.57 5.54 -8.22
C PHE A 266 -3.96 4.95 -9.56
N TYR A 267 -3.11 4.07 -10.06
CA TYR A 267 -3.36 3.27 -11.23
C TYR A 267 -3.82 1.86 -10.85
N VAL A 268 -4.63 1.29 -11.71
CA VAL A 268 -4.99 -0.13 -11.68
C VAL A 268 -4.10 -0.85 -12.68
N PRO A 269 -3.31 -1.85 -12.26
CA PRO A 269 -2.57 -2.68 -13.21
C PRO A 269 -3.53 -3.60 -13.95
N VAL A 270 -3.51 -3.56 -15.27
CA VAL A 270 -4.38 -4.34 -16.14
C VAL A 270 -3.58 -5.02 -17.26
N HIS A 271 -4.16 -6.03 -17.88
CA HIS A 271 -3.65 -6.63 -19.11
C HIS A 271 -4.81 -6.90 -20.07
N PHE A 272 -4.51 -7.10 -21.35
CA PHE A 272 -5.51 -7.57 -22.30
C PHE A 272 -5.92 -9.00 -21.94
N ALA A 273 -7.21 -9.27 -21.92
CA ALA A 273 -7.75 -10.60 -21.58
C ALA A 273 -7.57 -11.61 -22.74
N ALA A 274 -7.39 -11.12 -23.96
CA ALA A 274 -7.16 -11.90 -25.17
C ALA A 274 -5.98 -11.34 -25.96
N ASP A 275 -5.34 -12.20 -26.73
CA ASP A 275 -4.24 -11.83 -27.64
C ASP A 275 -4.73 -11.28 -28.98
N ASP A 276 -6.03 -11.40 -29.25
CA ASP A 276 -6.68 -10.88 -30.45
C ASP A 276 -7.18 -9.45 -30.23
N LEU A 277 -7.03 -8.61 -31.26
CA LEU A 277 -7.54 -7.25 -31.28
C LEU A 277 -8.52 -7.07 -32.46
N PRO A 278 -9.76 -7.57 -32.35
CA PRO A 278 -10.74 -7.51 -33.44
C PRO A 278 -11.26 -6.09 -33.67
N TRP A 279 -11.37 -5.68 -34.92
CA TRP A 279 -11.85 -4.36 -35.29
C TRP A 279 -12.75 -4.39 -36.54
N GLN A 280 -13.58 -3.35 -36.69
CA GLN A 280 -14.43 -3.16 -37.87
C GLN A 280 -14.38 -1.69 -38.29
N LEU A 281 -14.26 -1.46 -39.60
CA LEU A 281 -14.41 -0.13 -40.18
C LEU A 281 -15.89 0.23 -40.27
N VAL A 282 -16.30 1.25 -39.53
CA VAL A 282 -17.69 1.77 -39.54
C VAL A 282 -17.88 2.79 -40.63
N ARG A 283 -16.89 3.68 -40.84
CA ARG A 283 -16.94 4.75 -41.83
C ARG A 283 -15.57 4.93 -42.48
N GLY A 284 -15.56 4.91 -43.82
CA GLY A 284 -14.40 5.28 -44.61
C GLY A 284 -14.18 6.81 -44.65
N GLY A 285 -13.02 7.23 -45.14
CA GLY A 285 -12.62 8.64 -45.25
C GLY A 285 -11.11 8.76 -45.37
N ALA A 286 -10.59 9.96 -45.14
CA ALA A 286 -9.14 10.15 -45.03
C ALA A 286 -8.57 9.31 -43.88
N PRO A 287 -7.31 8.87 -43.92
CA PRO A 287 -6.76 7.88 -42.96
C PRO A 287 -7.05 8.20 -41.48
N ASP A 288 -6.96 9.43 -41.07
CA ASP A 288 -7.14 9.79 -39.63
C ASP A 288 -8.60 10.13 -39.26
N THR A 289 -9.51 10.27 -40.23
CA THR A 289 -10.93 10.54 -39.99
C THR A 289 -11.82 9.32 -40.12
N ARG A 290 -11.26 8.13 -40.38
CA ARG A 290 -11.99 6.88 -40.38
C ARG A 290 -12.49 6.56 -39.00
N LEU A 291 -13.72 5.98 -38.94
CA LEU A 291 -14.29 5.49 -37.69
C LEU A 291 -14.13 3.99 -37.63
N ILE A 292 -13.47 3.53 -36.57
CA ILE A 292 -13.22 2.12 -36.28
C ILE A 292 -13.93 1.78 -34.97
N VAL A 293 -14.51 0.60 -34.90
CA VAL A 293 -15.08 0.05 -33.67
C VAL A 293 -14.40 -1.29 -33.39
N GLY A 294 -14.05 -1.51 -32.13
CA GLY A 294 -13.59 -2.80 -31.65
C GLY A 294 -14.76 -3.71 -31.26
N GLN A 295 -14.52 -5.01 -31.28
CA GLN A 295 -15.46 -5.98 -30.75
C GLN A 295 -14.97 -6.39 -29.35
N SER A 296 -15.51 -5.74 -28.30
CA SER A 296 -15.25 -6.11 -26.89
C SER A 296 -13.79 -6.42 -26.57
N ILE A 297 -12.99 -5.38 -26.47
CA ILE A 297 -11.59 -5.50 -25.99
C ILE A 297 -11.63 -5.43 -24.46
N THR A 298 -11.47 -6.58 -23.84
CA THR A 298 -11.55 -6.66 -22.37
C THR A 298 -10.15 -6.53 -21.76
N LEU A 299 -10.03 -5.62 -20.78
CA LEU A 299 -8.87 -5.50 -19.88
C LEU A 299 -9.22 -6.09 -18.53
N GLN A 300 -8.34 -6.91 -17.98
CA GLN A 300 -8.51 -7.49 -16.65
C GLN A 300 -7.46 -6.99 -15.68
N GLU A 301 -7.87 -6.72 -14.45
CA GLU A 301 -6.96 -6.37 -13.36
C GLU A 301 -6.10 -7.58 -13.00
N VAL A 302 -4.81 -7.32 -12.73
CA VAL A 302 -3.79 -8.32 -12.34
C VAL A 302 -3.68 -8.48 -10.82
#